data_fa310c872dd6da97de47ac566fd6a6da
#
_entry.id   fa310c872dd6da97de47ac566fd6a6da
#
_cell.length_a   1.000
_cell.length_b   1.000
_cell.length_c   1.000
_cell.angle_alpha   90.00
_cell.angle_beta   90.00
_cell.angle_gamma   90.00
#
_symmetry.space_group_name_H-M   'P 1'
#
loop_
_entity.id
_entity.type
_entity.pdbx_description
1 polymer ?
#
loop_
_entity_poly.entity_id
_entity_poly.type
_entity_poly.pdbx_seq_one_letter_code
_entity_poly.pdbx_strand_id
1 'polypeptide(L)'
;MGSGDNYAAFALAGLGARVTSVDISERQLEVAEGRARTLGLAIHFVRADAADLAALRQGHYDLVVSTNGFFVWVSDPGAVFRAVRTVLKPGGVYVFYDVHPFQRPWADAVGTLVIEKPYADGGPYVEAEDGAHEYHWTLSSLVNATSSAGLVLQHLGESVPKSPRFWQDGSYERSSADGLLDWRQNPRAGLPAWLTVAAQKSAHDAAE
;
A
#
# COMPACT_ATOMS: atom_id res chain seq x y z
N MET A 1 -1.20 -8.49 0.27
CA MET A 1 -0.28 -8.43 1.42
C MET A 1 -0.60 -7.21 2.23
N GLY A 2 -0.39 -7.28 3.58
CA GLY A 2 -0.80 -6.23 4.47
C GLY A 2 -2.29 -5.96 4.25
N SER A 3 -3.06 -7.02 4.37
CA SER A 3 -4.39 -7.06 3.74
C SER A 3 -5.45 -6.27 4.52
N GLY A 4 -5.17 -5.85 5.77
CA GLY A 4 -6.05 -4.99 6.56
C GLY A 4 -7.54 -5.37 6.38
N ASP A 5 -8.34 -4.44 5.87
CA ASP A 5 -9.77 -4.67 5.58
C ASP A 5 -10.06 -5.68 4.46
N ASN A 6 -9.03 -6.16 3.75
CA ASN A 6 -9.11 -7.19 2.70
C ASN A 6 -9.98 -6.83 1.47
N TYR A 7 -10.35 -5.58 1.25
CA TYR A 7 -11.20 -5.20 0.11
C TYR A 7 -10.63 -5.63 -1.24
N ALA A 8 -9.32 -5.47 -1.44
CA ALA A 8 -8.67 -5.91 -2.68
C ALA A 8 -8.72 -7.44 -2.84
N ALA A 9 -8.51 -8.20 -1.76
CA ALA A 9 -8.58 -9.65 -1.77
C ALA A 9 -10.00 -10.13 -2.12
N PHE A 10 -11.03 -9.52 -1.53
CA PHE A 10 -12.44 -9.84 -1.81
C PHE A 10 -12.82 -9.51 -3.25
N ALA A 11 -12.39 -8.34 -3.75
CA ALA A 11 -12.65 -7.95 -5.14
C ALA A 11 -12.02 -8.92 -6.14
N LEU A 12 -10.75 -9.29 -5.94
CA LEU A 12 -10.05 -10.25 -6.79
C LEU A 12 -10.69 -11.65 -6.74
N ALA A 13 -11.08 -12.13 -5.55
CA ALA A 13 -11.76 -13.41 -5.41
C ALA A 13 -13.14 -13.38 -6.08
N GLY A 14 -13.89 -12.28 -5.96
CA GLY A 14 -15.16 -12.06 -6.64
C GLY A 14 -15.05 -12.04 -8.17
N LEU A 15 -13.89 -11.66 -8.70
CA LEU A 15 -13.55 -11.75 -10.12
C LEU A 15 -13.04 -13.15 -10.56
N GLY A 16 -13.03 -14.13 -9.66
CA GLY A 16 -12.63 -15.51 -9.95
C GLY A 16 -11.13 -15.81 -9.79
N ALA A 17 -10.34 -14.89 -9.21
CA ALA A 17 -8.95 -15.18 -8.92
C ALA A 17 -8.81 -16.16 -7.74
N ARG A 18 -7.78 -17.01 -7.78
CA ARG A 18 -7.34 -17.79 -6.61
C ARG A 18 -6.49 -16.90 -5.72
N VAL A 19 -7.04 -16.49 -4.57
CA VAL A 19 -6.43 -15.48 -3.70
C VAL A 19 -5.81 -16.11 -2.47
N THR A 20 -4.57 -15.71 -2.18
CA THR A 20 -3.92 -15.87 -0.86
C THR A 20 -3.81 -14.50 -0.22
N SER A 21 -4.44 -14.32 0.93
CA SER A 21 -4.36 -13.10 1.73
C SER A 21 -3.30 -13.27 2.82
N VAL A 22 -2.38 -12.31 2.91
CA VAL A 22 -1.25 -12.35 3.86
C VAL A 22 -1.28 -11.13 4.75
N ASP A 23 -1.20 -11.35 6.06
CA ASP A 23 -1.03 -10.29 7.05
C ASP A 23 -0.20 -10.80 8.23
N ILE A 24 0.48 -9.91 8.93
CA ILE A 24 1.21 -10.24 10.16
C ILE A 24 0.26 -10.37 11.35
N SER A 25 -0.86 -9.69 11.31
CA SER A 25 -1.89 -9.66 12.36
C SER A 25 -2.86 -10.84 12.22
N GLU A 26 -2.76 -11.77 13.14
CA GLU A 26 -3.71 -12.89 13.26
C GLU A 26 -5.15 -12.40 13.40
N ARG A 27 -5.37 -11.36 14.21
CA ARG A 27 -6.70 -10.76 14.40
C ARG A 27 -7.30 -10.22 13.11
N GLN A 28 -6.50 -9.56 12.26
CA GLN A 28 -6.97 -9.07 10.97
C GLN A 28 -7.36 -10.23 10.05
N LEU A 29 -6.58 -11.30 10.05
CA LEU A 29 -6.89 -12.49 9.26
C LEU A 29 -8.16 -13.19 9.73
N GLU A 30 -8.39 -13.32 11.04
CA GLU A 30 -9.63 -13.89 11.59
C GLU A 30 -10.88 -13.10 11.17
N VAL A 31 -10.83 -11.77 11.26
CA VAL A 31 -11.90 -10.88 10.81
C VAL A 31 -12.16 -11.04 9.31
N ALA A 32 -11.08 -11.06 8.53
CA ALA A 32 -11.16 -11.22 7.08
C ALA A 32 -11.74 -12.57 6.68
N GLU A 33 -11.34 -13.65 7.36
CA GLU A 33 -11.88 -14.99 7.12
C GLU A 33 -13.38 -15.06 7.43
N GLY A 34 -13.82 -14.44 8.54
CA GLY A 34 -15.24 -14.32 8.86
C GLY A 34 -16.04 -13.61 7.78
N ARG A 35 -15.51 -12.49 7.27
CA ARG A 35 -16.13 -11.73 6.16
C ARG A 35 -16.14 -12.54 4.85
N ALA A 36 -15.05 -13.22 4.50
CA ALA A 36 -14.98 -14.05 3.30
C ALA A 36 -16.03 -15.16 3.33
N ARG A 37 -16.21 -15.84 4.47
CA ARG A 37 -17.26 -16.84 4.67
C ARG A 37 -18.67 -16.27 4.44
N THR A 38 -18.93 -15.09 4.99
CA THR A 38 -20.23 -14.40 4.80
C THR A 38 -20.49 -14.05 3.33
N LEU A 39 -19.43 -13.69 2.60
CA LEU A 39 -19.50 -13.33 1.18
C LEU A 39 -19.44 -14.56 0.23
N GLY A 40 -19.26 -15.77 0.77
CA GLY A 40 -19.12 -17.00 -0.02
C GLY A 40 -17.84 -17.02 -0.87
N LEU A 41 -16.78 -16.32 -0.42
CA LEU A 41 -15.51 -16.22 -1.13
C LEU A 41 -14.50 -17.24 -0.60
N ALA A 42 -13.87 -17.99 -1.52
CA ALA A 42 -12.78 -18.91 -1.18
C ALA A 42 -11.43 -18.16 -1.24
N ILE A 43 -10.88 -17.83 -0.07
CA ILE A 43 -9.59 -17.16 0.09
C ILE A 43 -8.73 -17.98 1.06
N HIS A 44 -7.46 -18.17 0.72
CA HIS A 44 -6.48 -18.78 1.61
C HIS A 44 -5.80 -17.70 2.45
N PHE A 45 -5.93 -17.79 3.78
CA PHE A 45 -5.34 -16.82 4.71
C PHE A 45 -4.05 -17.37 5.30
N VAL A 46 -2.99 -16.56 5.29
CA VAL A 46 -1.65 -16.94 5.78
C VAL A 46 -1.11 -15.82 6.66
N ARG A 47 -0.73 -16.17 7.89
CA ARG A 47 0.01 -15.26 8.75
C ARG A 47 1.48 -15.28 8.35
N ALA A 48 1.98 -14.15 7.86
CA ALA A 48 3.40 -13.96 7.54
C ALA A 48 3.76 -12.46 7.54
N ASP A 49 5.03 -12.17 7.78
CA ASP A 49 5.62 -10.86 7.54
C ASP A 49 5.77 -10.65 6.02
N ALA A 50 5.38 -9.48 5.52
CA ALA A 50 5.54 -9.13 4.11
C ALA A 50 7.02 -9.05 3.67
N ALA A 51 7.93 -8.85 4.61
CA ALA A 51 9.38 -8.89 4.37
C ALA A 51 9.93 -10.33 4.34
N ASP A 52 9.16 -11.33 4.81
CA ASP A 52 9.51 -12.75 4.77
C ASP A 52 8.32 -13.60 4.32
N LEU A 53 8.27 -13.91 3.04
CA LEU A 53 7.24 -14.73 2.42
C LEU A 53 7.69 -16.19 2.20
N ALA A 54 8.65 -16.69 2.99
CA ALA A 54 9.16 -18.06 2.85
C ALA A 54 8.09 -19.14 3.08
N ALA A 55 7.05 -18.83 3.86
CA ALA A 55 5.90 -19.72 4.06
C ALA A 55 5.03 -19.90 2.80
N LEU A 56 5.17 -19.03 1.80
CA LEU A 56 4.42 -19.10 0.55
C LEU A 56 5.18 -19.89 -0.51
N ARG A 57 4.44 -20.43 -1.51
CA ARG A 57 5.06 -21.08 -2.66
C ARG A 57 5.85 -20.08 -3.50
N GLN A 58 7.14 -20.33 -3.62
CA GLN A 58 8.04 -19.53 -4.43
C GLN A 58 7.73 -19.70 -5.93
N GLY A 59 7.84 -18.62 -6.72
CA GLY A 59 7.61 -18.67 -8.15
C GLY A 59 6.19 -19.11 -8.56
N HIS A 60 5.17 -18.80 -7.73
CA HIS A 60 3.81 -19.36 -7.93
C HIS A 60 2.76 -18.32 -8.30
N TYR A 61 2.93 -17.06 -7.92
CA TYR A 61 1.91 -16.03 -8.07
C TYR A 61 2.07 -15.25 -9.37
N ASP A 62 0.97 -15.05 -10.08
CA ASP A 62 0.91 -14.23 -11.29
C ASP A 62 0.86 -12.74 -10.93
N LEU A 63 0.20 -12.45 -9.79
CA LEU A 63 -0.02 -11.09 -9.28
C LEU A 63 0.17 -11.07 -7.77
N VAL A 64 0.91 -10.08 -7.29
CA VAL A 64 0.95 -9.70 -5.88
C VAL A 64 0.43 -8.27 -5.76
N VAL A 65 -0.38 -8.02 -4.72
CA VAL A 65 -0.98 -6.69 -4.50
C VAL A 65 -0.79 -6.27 -3.05
N SER A 66 -0.45 -5.02 -2.83
CA SER A 66 -0.63 -4.34 -1.54
C SER A 66 -1.34 -3.00 -1.75
N THR A 67 -2.20 -2.62 -0.78
CA THR A 67 -3.04 -1.44 -0.93
C THR A 67 -3.08 -0.63 0.34
N ASN A 68 -3.25 0.66 0.15
CA ASN A 68 -3.63 1.71 1.08
C ASN A 68 -3.06 1.61 2.51
N GLY A 69 -2.05 2.40 2.79
CA GLY A 69 -1.42 2.46 4.11
C GLY A 69 -0.50 1.29 4.42
N PHE A 70 -0.03 0.55 3.42
CA PHE A 70 0.85 -0.60 3.65
C PHE A 70 2.28 -0.17 4.01
N PHE A 71 2.89 0.71 3.20
CA PHE A 71 4.30 1.06 3.38
C PHE A 71 4.58 1.91 4.63
N VAL A 72 3.57 2.52 5.21
CA VAL A 72 3.74 3.25 6.48
C VAL A 72 4.16 2.32 7.63
N TRP A 73 3.79 1.05 7.57
CA TRP A 73 4.13 0.04 8.59
C TRP A 73 5.40 -0.78 8.26
N VAL A 74 6.05 -0.50 7.14
CA VAL A 74 7.18 -1.28 6.63
C VAL A 74 8.50 -0.58 6.95
N SER A 75 9.35 -1.20 7.74
CA SER A 75 10.67 -0.68 8.12
C SER A 75 11.75 -0.87 7.03
N ASP A 76 11.61 -1.88 6.16
CA ASP A 76 12.52 -2.16 5.04
C ASP A 76 11.72 -2.52 3.77
N PRO A 77 11.38 -1.53 2.92
CA PRO A 77 10.72 -1.80 1.65
C PRO A 77 11.55 -2.71 0.72
N GLY A 78 12.86 -2.64 0.80
CA GLY A 78 13.75 -3.49 0.01
C GLY A 78 13.56 -4.98 0.34
N ALA A 79 13.42 -5.33 1.63
CA ALA A 79 13.11 -6.70 2.04
C ALA A 79 11.75 -7.15 1.48
N VAL A 80 10.72 -6.30 1.56
CA VAL A 80 9.40 -6.59 0.99
C VAL A 80 9.49 -6.85 -0.52
N PHE A 81 10.15 -5.98 -1.29
CA PHE A 81 10.26 -6.16 -2.73
C PHE A 81 11.07 -7.42 -3.11
N ARG A 82 12.13 -7.74 -2.36
CA ARG A 82 12.85 -9.02 -2.54
C ARG A 82 11.95 -10.22 -2.26
N ALA A 83 11.20 -10.22 -1.16
CA ALA A 83 10.27 -11.30 -0.80
C ALA A 83 9.17 -11.44 -1.87
N VAL A 84 8.60 -10.34 -2.36
CA VAL A 84 7.63 -10.34 -3.45
C VAL A 84 8.22 -10.96 -4.71
N ARG A 85 9.45 -10.57 -5.11
CA ARG A 85 10.10 -11.14 -6.28
C ARG A 85 10.26 -12.65 -6.19
N THR A 86 10.54 -13.21 -5.01
CA THR A 86 10.70 -14.67 -4.85
C THR A 86 9.40 -15.42 -5.07
N VAL A 87 8.26 -14.90 -4.63
CA VAL A 87 6.96 -15.57 -4.78
C VAL A 87 6.33 -15.38 -6.16
N LEU A 88 6.70 -14.32 -6.89
CA LEU A 88 6.23 -14.08 -8.26
C LEU A 88 6.80 -15.11 -9.24
N LYS A 89 5.95 -15.56 -10.18
CA LYS A 89 6.38 -16.26 -11.40
C LYS A 89 7.28 -15.37 -12.25
N PRO A 90 8.14 -15.93 -13.13
CA PRO A 90 8.71 -15.16 -14.23
C PRO A 90 7.57 -14.48 -15.02
N GLY A 91 7.70 -13.17 -15.28
CA GLY A 91 6.64 -12.36 -15.88
C GLY A 91 5.52 -11.95 -14.95
N GLY A 92 5.49 -12.41 -13.70
CA GLY A 92 4.51 -12.02 -12.70
C GLY A 92 4.68 -10.55 -12.27
N VAL A 93 3.59 -9.93 -11.83
CA VAL A 93 3.52 -8.49 -11.57
C VAL A 93 3.23 -8.23 -10.08
N TYR A 94 3.91 -7.26 -9.52
CA TYR A 94 3.55 -6.63 -8.25
C TYR A 94 2.90 -5.29 -8.50
N VAL A 95 1.74 -5.07 -7.89
CA VAL A 95 1.06 -3.77 -7.89
C VAL A 95 0.91 -3.29 -6.47
N PHE A 96 1.34 -2.07 -6.21
CA PHE A 96 0.95 -1.39 -4.97
C PHE A 96 0.24 -0.07 -5.28
N TYR A 97 -0.77 0.20 -4.44
CA TYR A 97 -1.54 1.44 -4.44
C TYR A 97 -1.55 1.96 -3.01
N ASP A 98 -0.98 3.14 -2.81
CA ASP A 98 -0.79 3.69 -1.45
C ASP A 98 -0.95 5.21 -1.44
N VAL A 99 -1.03 5.77 -0.24
CA VAL A 99 -0.97 7.22 -0.05
C VAL A 99 0.34 7.74 -0.63
N HIS A 100 0.24 8.79 -1.45
CA HIS A 100 1.42 9.35 -2.08
C HIS A 100 2.39 9.91 -1.03
N PRO A 101 3.69 9.59 -1.08
CA PRO A 101 4.70 10.10 -0.14
C PRO A 101 4.66 11.61 0.06
N PHE A 102 4.29 12.35 -0.98
CA PHE A 102 4.20 13.82 -0.94
C PHE A 102 3.05 14.35 -0.06
N GLN A 103 2.18 13.48 0.45
CA GLN A 103 1.17 13.88 1.44
C GLN A 103 1.73 13.95 2.87
N ARG A 104 2.89 13.34 3.13
CA ARG A 104 3.45 13.17 4.48
C ARG A 104 4.08 14.42 5.11
N PRO A 105 4.64 15.40 4.38
CA PRO A 105 5.27 16.58 5.00
C PRO A 105 4.29 17.65 5.47
N TRP A 106 3.01 17.57 5.13
CA TRP A 106 2.05 18.62 5.35
C TRP A 106 1.29 18.47 6.67
N ALA A 107 1.06 19.58 7.36
CA ALA A 107 0.16 19.66 8.49
C ALA A 107 -1.28 19.31 8.09
N ASP A 108 -2.03 18.71 9.00
CA ASP A 108 -3.46 18.48 8.85
C ASP A 108 -4.26 19.76 9.07
N ALA A 109 -4.13 20.70 8.11
CA ALA A 109 -4.84 21.95 8.13
C ALA A 109 -5.54 22.21 6.80
N VAL A 110 -6.85 22.52 6.88
CA VAL A 110 -7.65 22.89 5.70
C VAL A 110 -7.28 24.31 5.23
N GLY A 111 -7.18 24.46 3.91
CA GLY A 111 -7.02 25.79 3.28
C GLY A 111 -5.60 26.33 3.31
N THR A 112 -4.63 25.64 3.89
CA THR A 112 -3.23 26.07 3.93
C THR A 112 -2.26 24.95 3.60
N LEU A 113 -1.08 25.32 3.06
CA LEU A 113 0.06 24.42 2.91
C LEU A 113 1.11 24.78 3.95
N VAL A 114 1.11 24.05 5.05
CA VAL A 114 2.10 24.19 6.12
C VAL A 114 2.94 22.93 6.16
N ILE A 115 4.25 23.07 6.03
CA ILE A 115 5.20 21.96 6.17
C ILE A 115 5.48 21.75 7.65
N GLU A 116 5.19 20.56 8.17
CA GLU A 116 5.49 20.16 9.55
C GLU A 116 6.82 19.43 9.66
N LYS A 117 7.27 18.79 8.57
CA LYS A 117 8.52 18.03 8.56
C LYS A 117 9.16 18.01 7.17
N PRO A 118 10.48 17.79 7.08
CA PRO A 118 11.12 17.58 5.80
C PRO A 118 10.56 16.35 5.06
N TYR A 119 10.39 16.47 3.75
CA TYR A 119 9.95 15.34 2.91
C TYR A 119 10.87 14.11 3.00
N ALA A 120 12.17 14.33 3.16
CA ALA A 120 13.18 13.28 3.27
C ALA A 120 13.27 12.64 4.67
N ASP A 121 12.55 13.18 5.65
CA ASP A 121 12.51 12.61 6.99
C ASP A 121 11.56 11.39 7.01
N GLY A 122 12.16 10.20 7.02
CA GLY A 122 11.46 8.93 6.92
C GLY A 122 11.00 8.32 8.24
N GLY A 123 11.37 8.92 9.37
CA GLY A 123 11.08 8.36 10.70
C GLY A 123 12.19 7.40 11.18
N PRO A 124 11.90 6.46 12.10
CA PRO A 124 10.56 6.04 12.53
C PRO A 124 9.84 7.08 13.41
N TYR A 125 8.53 7.16 13.25
CA TYR A 125 7.63 7.88 14.16
C TYR A 125 6.92 6.89 15.06
N VAL A 126 6.71 7.24 16.33
CA VAL A 126 6.05 6.34 17.30
C VAL A 126 4.63 6.86 17.52
N GLU A 127 3.64 6.04 17.18
CA GLU A 127 2.26 6.33 17.56
C GLU A 127 2.07 6.23 19.07
N ALA A 128 1.41 7.24 19.66
CA ALA A 128 1.32 7.38 21.11
C ALA A 128 0.43 6.32 21.77
N GLU A 129 -0.53 5.72 21.03
CA GLU A 129 -1.55 4.85 21.60
C GLU A 129 -1.13 3.38 21.72
N ASP A 130 -0.37 2.86 20.79
CA ASP A 130 0.01 1.44 20.76
C ASP A 130 1.51 1.18 20.64
N GLY A 131 2.32 2.24 20.50
CA GLY A 131 3.76 2.14 20.33
C GLY A 131 4.18 1.62 18.94
N ALA A 132 3.28 1.58 17.98
CA ALA A 132 3.58 1.19 16.62
C ALA A 132 4.53 2.21 15.96
N HIS A 133 5.38 1.73 15.07
CA HIS A 133 6.34 2.54 14.36
C HIS A 133 5.85 2.82 12.95
N GLU A 134 5.72 4.10 12.60
CA GLU A 134 5.42 4.55 11.24
C GLU A 134 6.68 4.98 10.49
N TYR A 135 6.69 4.71 9.20
CA TYR A 135 7.76 5.08 8.27
C TYR A 135 7.19 5.88 7.10
N HIS A 136 7.81 7.02 6.80
CA HIS A 136 7.37 7.91 5.72
C HIS A 136 8.38 7.88 4.56
N TRP A 137 8.27 6.88 3.74
CA TRP A 137 9.17 6.68 2.60
C TRP A 137 8.96 7.74 1.53
N THR A 138 10.06 8.20 0.94
CA THR A 138 9.98 9.07 -0.25
C THR A 138 9.62 8.24 -1.49
N LEU A 139 9.10 8.89 -2.53
CA LEU A 139 8.85 8.24 -3.82
C LEU A 139 10.14 7.59 -4.38
N SER A 140 11.26 8.32 -4.30
CA SER A 140 12.56 7.81 -4.76
C SER A 140 13.02 6.59 -3.96
N SER A 141 12.77 6.55 -2.64
CA SER A 141 13.10 5.38 -1.80
C SER A 141 12.35 4.14 -2.26
N LEU A 142 11.04 4.25 -2.51
CA LEU A 142 10.21 3.13 -2.97
C LEU A 142 10.59 2.65 -4.38
N VAL A 143 10.79 3.58 -5.33
CA VAL A 143 11.17 3.25 -6.70
C VAL A 143 12.56 2.61 -6.77
N ASN A 144 13.53 3.16 -6.05
CA ASN A 144 14.88 2.61 -6.01
C ASN A 144 14.91 1.23 -5.33
N ALA A 145 14.17 1.05 -4.23
CA ALA A 145 14.07 -0.26 -3.58
C ALA A 145 13.43 -1.31 -4.49
N THR A 146 12.39 -0.93 -5.27
CA THR A 146 11.76 -1.79 -6.29
C THR A 146 12.80 -2.26 -7.32
N SER A 147 13.55 -1.33 -7.91
CA SER A 147 14.58 -1.63 -8.92
C SER A 147 15.74 -2.43 -8.34
N SER A 148 16.20 -2.10 -7.13
CA SER A 148 17.28 -2.81 -6.44
C SER A 148 16.91 -4.25 -6.07
N ALA A 149 15.62 -4.53 -5.90
CA ALA A 149 15.12 -5.90 -5.71
C ALA A 149 15.05 -6.71 -7.03
N GLY A 150 15.40 -6.13 -8.18
CA GLY A 150 15.35 -6.78 -9.49
C GLY A 150 13.94 -6.86 -10.10
N LEU A 151 13.03 -6.01 -9.66
CA LEU A 151 11.72 -5.81 -10.30
C LEU A 151 11.83 -4.68 -11.33
N VAL A 152 11.26 -4.89 -12.51
CA VAL A 152 11.26 -3.91 -13.61
C VAL A 152 10.01 -3.04 -13.51
N LEU A 153 10.19 -1.74 -13.30
CA LEU A 153 9.09 -0.79 -13.25
C LEU A 153 8.37 -0.76 -14.60
N GLN A 154 7.06 -1.05 -14.59
CA GLN A 154 6.19 -1.03 -15.77
C GLN A 154 5.31 0.21 -15.80
N HIS A 155 4.87 0.68 -14.63
CA HIS A 155 3.99 1.83 -14.50
C HIS A 155 4.24 2.54 -13.18
N LEU A 156 4.21 3.86 -13.23
CA LEU A 156 4.11 4.74 -12.08
C LEU A 156 3.02 5.76 -12.39
N GLY A 157 2.00 5.79 -11.56
CA GLY A 157 0.86 6.69 -11.70
C GLY A 157 0.65 7.50 -10.42
N GLU A 158 0.37 8.77 -10.60
CA GLU A 158 0.04 9.70 -9.53
C GLU A 158 -1.37 10.25 -9.77
N SER A 159 -2.16 10.38 -8.74
CA SER A 159 -3.49 10.96 -8.87
C SER A 159 -3.89 11.82 -7.68
N VAL A 160 -4.69 12.85 -7.96
CA VAL A 160 -5.32 13.68 -6.94
C VAL A 160 -6.50 12.95 -6.31
N PRO A 161 -6.98 13.39 -5.12
CA PRO A 161 -8.17 12.82 -4.51
C PRO A 161 -9.41 13.01 -5.42
N LYS A 162 -10.19 11.95 -5.59
CA LYS A 162 -11.46 11.97 -6.36
C LYS A 162 -12.70 11.97 -5.48
N SER A 163 -12.51 11.83 -4.17
CA SER A 163 -13.61 11.82 -3.20
C SER A 163 -13.27 12.73 -2.03
N PRO A 164 -14.21 13.55 -1.55
CA PRO A 164 -14.00 14.33 -0.33
C PRO A 164 -13.72 13.48 0.90
N ARG A 165 -14.08 12.20 0.90
CA ARG A 165 -13.79 11.26 1.98
C ARG A 165 -12.30 11.13 2.28
N PHE A 166 -11.43 11.37 1.30
CA PHE A 166 -9.98 11.37 1.52
C PHE A 166 -9.54 12.40 2.58
N TRP A 167 -10.32 13.48 2.71
CA TRP A 167 -10.05 14.59 3.62
C TRP A 167 -10.92 14.57 4.90
N GLN A 168 -11.88 13.66 5.01
CA GLN A 168 -12.89 13.67 6.08
C GLN A 168 -12.47 12.93 7.36
N ASP A 169 -11.28 12.31 7.36
CA ASP A 169 -10.74 11.71 8.58
C ASP A 169 -9.94 12.79 9.34
N GLY A 170 -10.41 13.16 10.54
CA GLY A 170 -9.75 14.13 11.41
C GLY A 170 -10.17 15.60 11.24
N SER A 171 -9.21 16.50 11.10
CA SER A 171 -9.42 17.97 11.14
C SER A 171 -10.32 18.54 10.03
N TYR A 172 -10.61 17.74 9.01
CA TYR A 172 -11.39 18.12 7.83
C TYR A 172 -12.90 17.91 7.98
N GLU A 173 -13.38 17.29 9.04
CA GLU A 173 -14.80 16.97 9.25
C GLU A 173 -15.75 18.17 9.19
N ARG A 174 -15.23 19.39 9.42
CA ARG A 174 -16.02 20.63 9.50
C ARG A 174 -16.11 21.40 8.19
N SER A 175 -15.46 20.96 7.12
CA SER A 175 -15.46 21.64 5.83
C SER A 175 -16.59 21.15 4.94
N SER A 176 -17.15 22.04 4.09
CA SER A 176 -18.11 21.61 3.11
C SER A 176 -17.47 20.63 2.13
N ALA A 177 -18.18 19.54 1.79
CA ALA A 177 -17.67 18.50 0.89
C ALA A 177 -17.21 19.06 -0.47
N ASP A 178 -17.87 20.11 -0.95
CA ASP A 178 -17.60 20.72 -2.26
C ASP A 178 -16.25 21.46 -2.30
N GLY A 179 -15.86 22.10 -1.21
CA GLY A 179 -14.58 22.82 -1.11
C GLY A 179 -13.36 21.90 -0.96
N LEU A 180 -13.56 20.67 -0.48
CA LEU A 180 -12.45 19.74 -0.18
C LEU A 180 -11.71 19.25 -1.42
N LEU A 181 -12.35 19.25 -2.58
CA LEU A 181 -11.74 18.83 -3.86
C LEU A 181 -11.31 20.03 -4.73
N ASP A 182 -11.68 21.26 -4.37
CA ASP A 182 -11.21 22.46 -5.07
C ASP A 182 -9.85 22.89 -4.52
N TRP A 183 -8.78 22.76 -5.31
CA TRP A 183 -7.44 23.14 -4.91
C TRP A 183 -7.27 24.63 -4.53
N ARG A 184 -8.21 25.51 -4.95
CA ARG A 184 -8.20 26.93 -4.56
C ARG A 184 -8.67 27.13 -3.13
N GLN A 185 -9.51 26.23 -2.61
CA GLN A 185 -10.01 26.23 -1.23
C GLN A 185 -9.22 25.28 -0.34
N ASN A 186 -8.80 24.13 -0.89
CA ASN A 186 -7.92 23.15 -0.26
C ASN A 186 -6.70 22.91 -1.16
N PRO A 187 -5.60 23.66 -0.99
CA PRO A 187 -4.43 23.56 -1.86
C PRO A 187 -3.84 22.14 -1.94
N ARG A 188 -3.99 21.31 -0.90
CA ARG A 188 -3.56 19.90 -0.93
C ARG A 188 -4.35 19.06 -1.94
N ALA A 189 -5.57 19.45 -2.30
CA ALA A 189 -6.35 18.77 -3.34
C ALA A 189 -5.72 18.87 -4.74
N GLY A 190 -4.83 19.83 -4.96
CA GLY A 190 -4.03 19.95 -6.18
C GLY A 190 -2.75 19.11 -6.20
N LEU A 191 -2.44 18.44 -5.09
CA LEU A 191 -1.23 17.63 -4.95
C LEU A 191 -1.55 16.14 -5.14
N PRO A 192 -0.57 15.33 -5.58
CA PRO A 192 -0.80 13.88 -5.70
C PRO A 192 -1.12 13.28 -4.33
N ALA A 193 -2.26 12.62 -4.23
CA ALA A 193 -2.74 11.96 -3.02
C ALA A 193 -2.47 10.44 -3.06
N TRP A 194 -2.45 9.88 -4.25
CA TRP A 194 -2.30 8.45 -4.46
C TRP A 194 -1.15 8.15 -5.39
N LEU A 195 -0.40 7.11 -5.04
CA LEU A 195 0.65 6.51 -5.82
C LEU A 195 0.23 5.10 -6.24
N THR A 196 0.30 4.82 -7.54
CA THR A 196 0.15 3.47 -8.10
C THR A 196 1.45 3.06 -8.77
N VAL A 197 1.98 1.92 -8.40
CA VAL A 197 3.17 1.36 -9.05
C VAL A 197 2.88 -0.06 -9.49
N ALA A 198 3.22 -0.40 -10.73
CA ALA A 198 3.30 -1.77 -11.20
C ALA A 198 4.74 -2.10 -11.58
N ALA A 199 5.25 -3.20 -11.05
CA ALA A 199 6.59 -3.69 -11.32
C ALA A 199 6.57 -5.19 -11.62
N GLN A 200 7.38 -5.65 -12.56
CA GLN A 200 7.35 -7.00 -13.08
C GLN A 200 8.65 -7.74 -12.77
N LYS A 201 8.54 -9.01 -12.39
CA LYS A 201 9.67 -9.92 -12.40
C LYS A 201 10.02 -10.28 -13.85
N SER A 202 11.30 -10.19 -14.21
CA SER A 202 11.72 -10.52 -15.57
C SER A 202 11.21 -11.90 -16.00
N ALA A 203 10.71 -11.99 -17.23
CA ALA A 203 10.31 -13.27 -17.81
C ALA A 203 11.51 -14.22 -18.06
N HIS A 204 12.74 -13.67 -18.11
CA HIS A 204 13.98 -14.42 -18.31
C HIS A 204 14.61 -14.88 -16.99
N ASP A 205 14.06 -14.48 -15.83
CA ASP A 205 14.42 -15.03 -14.52
C ASP A 205 13.86 -16.45 -14.40
N ALA A 206 14.35 -17.36 -15.24
CA ALA A 206 14.08 -18.79 -15.08
C ALA A 206 14.58 -19.22 -13.69
N ALA A 207 13.82 -20.11 -13.03
CA ALA A 207 14.22 -20.67 -11.74
C ALA A 207 15.64 -21.26 -11.87
N GLU A 208 16.61 -20.62 -11.20
CA GLU A 208 17.87 -21.24 -10.88
C GLU A 208 17.65 -22.35 -9.83
#